data_d09736a03bb5613c3813cc78ebb61606
#
_entry.id   d09736a03bb5613c3813cc78ebb61606
#
_cell.length_a   1.000
_cell.length_b   1.000
_cell.length_c   1.000
_cell.angle_alpha   90.00
_cell.angle_beta   90.00
_cell.angle_gamma   90.00
#
_symmetry.space_group_name_H-M   'P 1'
#
loop_
_entity.id
_entity.type
_entity.pdbx_description
1 polymer ?
#
loop_
_entity_poly.entity_id
_entity_poly.type
_entity_poly.pdbx_seq_one_letter_code
_entity_poly.pdbx_strand_id
1 'polypeptide(L)'
;MTRHYWNLLHRWAGLVTAGLLIIVAITGSLLAFYPELERLINPQLYPRKVFKDELDPATIAELAEQRVPNVRVNAVLMEANQEATLVMIDPILDKNGQTGELDFNQMILDPYTGEELARRYFGAISQGMINFMPFIYKLHYTLALGSLGMWILGICALIWTVDCFVGFYLTLPLRRRKLPTSTSSTPDIKNWCQRWLPAWKFRWRSSTYKLNFDLHRASGLWSWLILFIFAWSSVYMNLWDTAYTWATRTVFDYKTPWTELPKLDEPLHDPKIDWRQAQVIGERFMDEQAKIHNFKILRVVALRLDRERGVYNYVVRSSRDIQDKRGATHVFFDAN
;
A
#
# COMPACT_ATOMS: atom_id res chain seq x y z
N MET A 1 5.37 4.62 35.73
CA MET A 1 6.10 3.41 35.26
C MET A 1 7.58 3.62 35.39
N THR A 2 8.34 2.64 35.91
CA THR A 2 9.82 2.72 35.98
C THR A 2 10.42 2.41 34.63
N ARG A 3 11.63 2.91 34.36
CA ARG A 3 12.35 2.64 33.10
C ARG A 3 12.57 1.13 32.84
N HIS A 4 12.57 0.32 33.88
CA HIS A 4 12.65 -1.13 33.77
C HIS A 4 11.46 -1.72 32.98
N TYR A 5 10.24 -1.27 33.25
CA TYR A 5 9.04 -1.72 32.50
C TYR A 5 9.09 -1.30 31.04
N TRP A 6 9.58 -0.08 30.74
CA TRP A 6 9.78 0.37 29.36
C TRP A 6 10.82 -0.46 28.59
N ASN A 7 11.92 -0.84 29.25
CA ASN A 7 12.89 -1.77 28.65
C ASN A 7 12.26 -3.14 28.35
N LEU A 8 11.46 -3.67 29.28
CA LEU A 8 10.79 -4.95 29.10
C LEU A 8 9.78 -4.88 27.94
N LEU A 9 8.98 -3.82 27.90
CA LEU A 9 8.02 -3.58 26.82
C LEU A 9 8.73 -3.50 25.46
N HIS A 10 9.74 -2.65 25.33
CA HIS A 10 10.52 -2.50 24.10
C HIS A 10 11.17 -3.81 23.65
N ARG A 11 11.69 -4.58 24.58
CA ARG A 11 12.29 -5.88 24.28
C ARG A 11 11.29 -6.87 23.68
N TRP A 12 10.12 -7.03 24.32
CA TRP A 12 9.13 -7.99 23.86
C TRP A 12 8.38 -7.50 22.60
N ALA A 13 8.00 -6.23 22.54
CA ALA A 13 7.44 -5.63 21.35
C ALA A 13 8.40 -5.79 20.16
N GLY A 14 9.68 -5.45 20.37
CA GLY A 14 10.70 -5.59 19.33
C GLY A 14 10.92 -7.03 18.86
N LEU A 15 10.89 -8.03 19.76
CA LEU A 15 11.03 -9.44 19.38
C LEU A 15 9.83 -9.95 18.56
N VAL A 16 8.61 -9.58 18.95
CA VAL A 16 7.40 -9.98 18.24
C VAL A 16 7.36 -9.32 16.85
N THR A 17 7.62 -8.01 16.78
CA THR A 17 7.59 -7.27 15.52
C THR A 17 8.74 -7.66 14.59
N ALA A 18 9.94 -7.99 15.12
CA ALA A 18 11.11 -8.33 14.30
C ALA A 18 10.86 -9.52 13.36
N GLY A 19 10.19 -10.56 13.82
CA GLY A 19 9.87 -11.74 12.98
C GLY A 19 9.02 -11.37 11.77
N LEU A 20 7.97 -10.57 11.98
CA LEU A 20 7.11 -10.08 10.90
C LEU A 20 7.84 -9.08 9.99
N LEU A 21 8.63 -8.17 10.57
CA LEU A 21 9.39 -7.19 9.80
C LEU A 21 10.45 -7.83 8.88
N ILE A 22 11.04 -8.96 9.26
CA ILE A 22 11.95 -9.70 8.39
C ILE A 22 11.21 -10.18 7.13
N ILE A 23 10.03 -10.78 7.29
CA ILE A 23 9.20 -11.24 6.15
C ILE A 23 8.84 -10.06 5.26
N VAL A 24 8.33 -8.98 5.87
CA VAL A 24 7.91 -7.77 5.13
C VAL A 24 9.12 -7.09 4.46
N ALA A 25 10.30 -7.05 5.10
CA ALA A 25 11.50 -6.46 4.50
C ALA A 25 12.00 -7.27 3.30
N ILE A 26 12.04 -8.59 3.39
CA ILE A 26 12.46 -9.47 2.27
C ILE A 26 11.47 -9.34 1.11
N THR A 27 10.18 -9.47 1.38
CA THR A 27 9.15 -9.36 0.34
C THR A 27 9.10 -7.96 -0.26
N GLY A 28 9.23 -6.90 0.55
CA GLY A 28 9.30 -5.52 0.09
C GLY A 28 10.52 -5.24 -0.79
N SER A 29 11.67 -5.85 -0.47
CA SER A 29 12.88 -5.75 -1.31
C SER A 29 12.66 -6.39 -2.68
N LEU A 30 11.96 -7.53 -2.75
CA LEU A 30 11.59 -8.15 -4.03
C LEU A 30 10.58 -7.27 -4.80
N LEU A 31 9.61 -6.68 -4.11
CA LEU A 31 8.60 -5.81 -4.72
C LEU A 31 9.17 -4.50 -5.25
N ALA A 32 10.32 -4.04 -4.75
CA ALA A 32 11.01 -2.89 -5.32
C ALA A 32 11.45 -3.13 -6.77
N PHE A 33 11.65 -4.39 -7.15
CA PHE A 33 12.01 -4.85 -8.49
C PHE A 33 10.85 -5.62 -9.15
N TYR A 34 9.60 -5.31 -8.78
CA TYR A 34 8.44 -6.06 -9.28
C TYR A 34 8.38 -6.12 -10.81
N PRO A 35 8.48 -5.00 -11.57
CA PRO A 35 8.38 -5.04 -13.02
C PRO A 35 9.50 -5.84 -13.67
N GLU A 36 10.73 -5.70 -13.16
CA GLU A 36 11.91 -6.38 -13.69
C GLU A 36 11.82 -7.89 -13.46
N LEU A 37 11.44 -8.30 -12.24
CA LEU A 37 11.29 -9.71 -11.89
C LEU A 37 10.10 -10.35 -12.62
N GLU A 38 8.95 -9.63 -12.69
CA GLU A 38 7.78 -10.13 -13.42
C GLU A 38 8.11 -10.34 -14.90
N ARG A 39 8.81 -9.38 -15.52
CA ARG A 39 9.25 -9.50 -16.93
C ARG A 39 10.25 -10.64 -17.16
N LEU A 40 11.13 -10.88 -16.20
CA LEU A 40 12.09 -11.98 -16.26
C LEU A 40 11.40 -13.35 -16.15
N ILE A 41 10.42 -13.45 -15.27
CA ILE A 41 9.70 -14.70 -14.95
C ILE A 41 8.62 -14.99 -16.00
N ASN A 42 7.89 -13.95 -16.44
CA ASN A 42 6.72 -14.02 -17.29
C ASN A 42 6.85 -13.09 -18.52
N PRO A 43 7.86 -13.28 -19.40
CA PRO A 43 8.10 -12.39 -20.54
C PRO A 43 6.92 -12.33 -21.52
N GLN A 44 6.07 -13.35 -21.54
CA GLN A 44 4.85 -13.42 -22.37
C GLN A 44 3.79 -12.36 -21.99
N LEU A 45 3.83 -11.81 -20.77
CA LEU A 45 2.93 -10.75 -20.33
C LEU A 45 3.33 -9.36 -20.81
N TYR A 46 4.43 -9.26 -21.54
CA TYR A 46 5.02 -7.99 -21.98
C TYR A 46 5.07 -7.96 -23.51
N PRO A 47 3.96 -7.60 -24.17
CA PRO A 47 3.91 -7.53 -25.62
C PRO A 47 4.90 -6.49 -26.13
N ARG A 48 5.39 -6.69 -27.35
CA ARG A 48 6.26 -5.71 -28.01
C ARG A 48 5.46 -4.44 -28.26
N LYS A 49 6.07 -3.29 -27.96
CA LYS A 49 5.48 -2.00 -28.32
C LYS A 49 5.20 -1.95 -29.82
N VAL A 50 3.95 -1.72 -30.15
CA VAL A 50 3.51 -1.47 -31.52
C VAL A 50 3.34 0.06 -31.65
N PHE A 51 3.69 0.63 -32.81
CA PHE A 51 3.43 2.05 -33.13
C PHE A 51 1.93 2.25 -33.45
N LYS A 52 1.08 1.97 -32.47
CA LYS A 52 -0.36 2.08 -32.53
C LYS A 52 -0.84 2.65 -31.20
N ASP A 53 -1.94 3.39 -31.25
CA ASP A 53 -2.58 3.88 -30.03
C ASP A 53 -3.12 2.72 -29.19
N GLU A 54 -3.05 2.86 -27.88
CA GLU A 54 -3.66 1.91 -26.93
C GLU A 54 -5.18 1.93 -27.08
N LEU A 55 -5.77 0.77 -26.91
CA LEU A 55 -7.23 0.66 -26.79
C LEU A 55 -7.68 1.36 -25.50
N ASP A 56 -8.83 2.00 -25.59
CA ASP A 56 -9.43 2.66 -24.44
C ASP A 56 -9.99 1.64 -23.42
N PRO A 57 -10.13 2.04 -22.12
CA PRO A 57 -10.59 1.15 -21.08
C PRO A 57 -11.96 0.50 -21.32
N ALA A 58 -12.89 1.23 -21.97
CA ALA A 58 -14.21 0.68 -22.28
C ALA A 58 -14.11 -0.44 -23.32
N THR A 59 -13.35 -0.23 -24.41
CA THR A 59 -13.09 -1.27 -25.41
C THR A 59 -12.46 -2.53 -24.78
N ILE A 60 -11.49 -2.36 -23.89
CA ILE A 60 -10.87 -3.48 -23.16
C ILE A 60 -11.90 -4.20 -22.30
N ALA A 61 -12.77 -3.49 -21.56
CA ALA A 61 -13.83 -4.08 -20.75
C ALA A 61 -14.81 -4.90 -21.59
N GLU A 62 -15.29 -4.32 -22.68
CA GLU A 62 -16.21 -4.96 -23.64
C GLU A 62 -15.59 -6.24 -24.23
N LEU A 63 -14.32 -6.20 -24.65
CA LEU A 63 -13.61 -7.37 -25.17
C LEU A 63 -13.44 -8.46 -24.11
N ALA A 64 -13.18 -8.10 -22.85
CA ALA A 64 -13.04 -9.05 -21.76
C ALA A 64 -14.37 -9.77 -21.47
N GLU A 65 -15.49 -9.04 -21.42
CA GLU A 65 -16.83 -9.60 -21.20
C GLU A 65 -17.30 -10.47 -22.37
N GLN A 66 -16.97 -10.11 -23.61
CA GLN A 66 -17.30 -10.90 -24.81
C GLN A 66 -16.55 -12.25 -24.84
N ARG A 67 -15.32 -12.32 -24.28
CA ARG A 67 -14.49 -13.54 -24.31
C ARG A 67 -14.91 -14.60 -23.30
N VAL A 68 -15.45 -14.19 -22.19
CA VAL A 68 -15.80 -15.10 -21.12
C VAL A 68 -17.28 -14.89 -20.76
N PRO A 69 -18.13 -15.87 -21.06
CA PRO A 69 -19.53 -15.81 -20.64
C PRO A 69 -19.63 -15.89 -19.12
N ASN A 70 -20.66 -15.27 -18.55
CA ASN A 70 -20.98 -15.28 -17.13
C ASN A 70 -19.92 -14.61 -16.22
N VAL A 71 -19.16 -13.67 -16.75
CA VAL A 71 -18.30 -12.80 -15.98
C VAL A 71 -18.71 -11.34 -16.14
N ARG A 72 -18.31 -10.53 -15.17
CA ARG A 72 -18.45 -9.07 -15.23
C ARG A 72 -17.11 -8.42 -14.88
N VAL A 73 -16.81 -7.38 -15.60
CA VAL A 73 -15.64 -6.55 -15.31
C VAL A 73 -15.96 -5.61 -14.16
N ASN A 74 -14.98 -5.41 -13.25
CA ASN A 74 -15.05 -4.44 -12.18
C ASN A 74 -14.04 -3.31 -12.35
N ALA A 75 -12.91 -3.60 -13.01
CA ALA A 75 -11.91 -2.58 -13.27
C ALA A 75 -11.06 -2.94 -14.48
N VAL A 76 -10.71 -1.92 -15.25
CA VAL A 76 -9.67 -1.95 -16.26
C VAL A 76 -8.55 -1.04 -15.78
N LEU A 77 -7.35 -1.59 -15.63
CA LEU A 77 -6.15 -0.90 -15.16
C LEU A 77 -5.14 -0.84 -16.30
N MET A 78 -4.89 0.38 -16.79
CA MET A 78 -3.90 0.63 -17.85
C MET A 78 -2.54 0.83 -17.22
N GLU A 79 -1.64 -0.13 -17.39
CA GLU A 79 -0.31 -0.07 -16.78
C GLU A 79 0.54 1.13 -17.30
N ALA A 80 1.34 1.69 -16.40
CA ALA A 80 2.07 2.92 -16.65
C ALA A 80 3.08 2.86 -17.80
N ASN A 81 3.57 1.67 -18.14
CA ASN A 81 4.65 1.48 -19.09
C ASN A 81 4.19 0.83 -20.40
N GLN A 82 2.87 0.81 -20.68
CA GLN A 82 2.32 0.19 -21.87
C GLN A 82 2.65 -1.32 -21.99
N GLU A 83 2.72 -2.01 -20.87
CA GLU A 83 3.25 -3.37 -20.86
C GLU A 83 2.14 -4.42 -20.97
N ALA A 84 1.00 -4.20 -20.30
CA ALA A 84 -0.22 -4.98 -20.42
C ALA A 84 -1.37 -4.27 -19.75
N THR A 85 -2.61 -4.58 -20.14
CA THR A 85 -3.79 -4.08 -19.44
C THR A 85 -4.34 -5.16 -18.54
N LEU A 86 -4.53 -4.82 -17.26
CA LEU A 86 -5.08 -5.72 -16.26
C LEU A 86 -6.59 -5.48 -16.12
N VAL A 87 -7.37 -6.53 -16.30
CA VAL A 87 -8.81 -6.51 -16.10
C VAL A 87 -9.16 -7.33 -14.87
N MET A 88 -9.84 -6.68 -13.91
CA MET A 88 -10.37 -7.32 -12.71
C MET A 88 -11.76 -7.86 -13.00
N ILE A 89 -12.00 -9.11 -12.66
CA ILE A 89 -13.21 -9.85 -13.04
C ILE A 89 -13.84 -10.51 -11.82
N ASP A 90 -15.17 -10.47 -11.78
CA ASP A 90 -15.99 -11.25 -10.86
C ASP A 90 -16.97 -12.13 -11.62
N PRO A 91 -17.42 -13.24 -11.03
CA PRO A 91 -18.49 -14.06 -11.61
C PRO A 91 -19.83 -13.29 -11.56
N ILE A 92 -20.67 -13.53 -12.57
CA ILE A 92 -22.08 -13.10 -12.53
C ILE A 92 -22.82 -14.02 -11.56
N LEU A 93 -23.72 -13.45 -10.75
CA LEU A 93 -24.65 -14.24 -9.94
C LEU A 93 -25.62 -15.02 -10.86
N ASP A 94 -25.83 -16.28 -10.57
CA ASP A 94 -26.88 -17.05 -11.23
C ASP A 94 -28.27 -16.58 -10.77
N LYS A 95 -29.32 -17.15 -11.38
CA LYS A 95 -30.71 -16.81 -11.03
C LYS A 95 -31.11 -17.14 -9.58
N ASN A 96 -30.28 -17.91 -8.87
CA ASN A 96 -30.48 -18.29 -7.48
C ASN A 96 -29.61 -17.45 -6.53
N GLY A 97 -28.88 -16.46 -7.04
CA GLY A 97 -27.97 -15.64 -6.27
C GLY A 97 -26.66 -16.33 -5.90
N GLN A 98 -26.34 -17.48 -6.53
CA GLN A 98 -25.09 -18.19 -6.33
C GLN A 98 -24.02 -17.68 -7.30
N THR A 99 -22.82 -17.47 -6.81
CA THR A 99 -21.65 -17.16 -7.64
C THR A 99 -21.10 -18.43 -8.26
N GLY A 100 -20.97 -18.45 -9.59
CA GLY A 100 -20.14 -19.47 -10.25
C GLY A 100 -18.72 -19.45 -9.73
N GLU A 101 -18.09 -20.60 -9.52
CA GLU A 101 -16.66 -20.65 -9.22
C GLU A 101 -15.88 -20.30 -10.48
N LEU A 102 -15.08 -19.24 -10.39
CA LEU A 102 -14.08 -18.89 -11.41
C LEU A 102 -12.69 -19.33 -10.90
N ASP A 103 -11.95 -19.96 -11.78
CA ASP A 103 -10.55 -20.33 -11.54
C ASP A 103 -9.57 -19.15 -11.72
N PHE A 104 -10.09 -17.97 -12.10
CA PHE A 104 -9.33 -16.72 -12.24
C PHE A 104 -10.17 -15.50 -11.81
N ASN A 105 -9.51 -14.43 -11.41
CA ASN A 105 -10.10 -13.12 -11.09
C ASN A 105 -9.39 -11.96 -11.79
N GLN A 106 -8.39 -12.27 -12.61
CA GLN A 106 -7.67 -11.31 -13.42
C GLN A 106 -7.46 -11.85 -14.83
N MET A 107 -7.76 -11.02 -15.83
CA MET A 107 -7.31 -11.20 -17.20
C MET A 107 -6.25 -10.16 -17.54
N ILE A 108 -5.25 -10.57 -18.30
CA ILE A 108 -4.17 -9.72 -18.77
C ILE A 108 -4.29 -9.66 -20.28
N LEU A 109 -4.52 -8.47 -20.80
CA LEU A 109 -4.76 -8.23 -22.22
C LEU A 109 -3.64 -7.35 -22.81
N ASP A 110 -3.35 -7.57 -24.09
CA ASP A 110 -2.50 -6.69 -24.87
C ASP A 110 -3.20 -5.33 -25.05
N PRO A 111 -2.57 -4.22 -24.65
CA PRO A 111 -3.18 -2.90 -24.72
C PRO A 111 -3.47 -2.40 -26.13
N TYR A 112 -2.82 -2.96 -27.16
CA TYR A 112 -2.94 -2.52 -28.55
C TYR A 112 -3.90 -3.36 -29.38
N THR A 113 -3.98 -4.66 -29.10
CA THR A 113 -4.79 -5.60 -29.87
C THR A 113 -6.01 -6.10 -29.10
N GLY A 114 -5.97 -5.97 -27.78
CA GLY A 114 -6.97 -6.57 -26.87
C GLY A 114 -6.86 -8.10 -26.82
N GLU A 115 -5.82 -8.73 -27.39
CA GLU A 115 -5.61 -10.17 -27.26
C GLU A 115 -5.34 -10.56 -25.82
N GLU A 116 -5.80 -11.74 -25.43
CA GLU A 116 -5.58 -12.27 -24.11
C GLU A 116 -4.16 -12.86 -24.01
N LEU A 117 -3.35 -12.30 -23.12
CA LEU A 117 -2.01 -12.78 -22.83
C LEU A 117 -2.02 -13.86 -21.74
N ALA A 118 -2.92 -13.74 -20.75
CA ALA A 118 -3.03 -14.69 -19.68
C ALA A 118 -4.28 -14.47 -18.81
N ARG A 119 -4.61 -15.49 -18.01
CA ARG A 119 -5.55 -15.42 -16.88
C ARG A 119 -4.87 -15.91 -15.62
N ARG A 120 -5.27 -15.41 -14.47
CA ARG A 120 -4.78 -15.89 -13.18
C ARG A 120 -5.77 -15.61 -12.05
N TYR A 121 -5.74 -16.41 -11.02
CA TYR A 121 -6.30 -16.05 -9.73
C TYR A 121 -5.20 -15.38 -8.92
N PHE A 122 -5.36 -14.08 -8.60
CA PHE A 122 -4.32 -13.25 -8.01
C PHE A 122 -3.67 -13.88 -6.77
N GLY A 123 -2.36 -14.14 -6.88
CA GLY A 123 -1.54 -14.70 -5.81
C GLY A 123 -1.78 -16.18 -5.51
N ALA A 124 -2.46 -16.93 -6.38
CA ALA A 124 -2.58 -18.39 -6.29
C ALA A 124 -1.33 -19.06 -6.87
N ILE A 125 -0.29 -19.24 -6.04
CA ILE A 125 0.99 -19.82 -6.48
C ILE A 125 0.83 -21.25 -7.04
N SER A 126 -0.24 -21.95 -6.65
CA SER A 126 -0.60 -23.27 -7.20
C SER A 126 -0.90 -23.26 -8.71
N GLN A 127 -1.26 -22.10 -9.27
CA GLN A 127 -1.48 -21.93 -10.71
C GLN A 127 -0.19 -21.62 -11.50
N GLY A 128 0.98 -21.70 -10.85
CA GLY A 128 2.28 -21.58 -11.52
C GLY A 128 2.95 -20.23 -11.35
N MET A 129 4.07 -20.06 -12.07
CA MET A 129 4.99 -18.93 -11.92
C MET A 129 4.38 -17.57 -12.32
N ILE A 130 3.28 -17.57 -13.06
CA ILE A 130 2.52 -16.36 -13.38
C ILE A 130 2.01 -15.64 -12.12
N ASN A 131 1.90 -16.37 -11.02
CA ASN A 131 1.47 -15.88 -9.74
C ASN A 131 2.62 -15.61 -8.75
N PHE A 132 3.89 -15.77 -9.15
CA PHE A 132 5.00 -15.62 -8.23
C PHE A 132 5.05 -14.20 -7.63
N MET A 133 5.15 -13.17 -8.47
CA MET A 133 5.17 -11.79 -7.99
C MET A 133 3.86 -11.34 -7.32
N PRO A 134 2.67 -11.68 -7.85
CA PRO A 134 1.41 -11.50 -7.12
C PRO A 134 1.36 -12.20 -5.76
N PHE A 135 1.95 -13.38 -5.61
CA PHE A 135 2.03 -14.07 -4.32
C PHE A 135 2.97 -13.34 -3.35
N ILE A 136 4.14 -12.89 -3.81
CA ILE A 136 5.05 -12.04 -3.01
C ILE A 136 4.35 -10.77 -2.54
N TYR A 137 3.56 -10.13 -3.43
CA TYR A 137 2.75 -8.96 -3.07
C TYR A 137 1.71 -9.32 -1.99
N LYS A 138 0.97 -10.42 -2.16
CA LYS A 138 -0.02 -10.90 -1.19
C LYS A 138 0.61 -11.26 0.16
N LEU A 139 1.80 -11.87 0.13
CA LEU A 139 2.56 -12.19 1.33
C LEU A 139 3.01 -10.92 2.07
N HIS A 140 3.41 -9.89 1.32
CA HIS A 140 3.87 -8.62 1.88
C HIS A 140 2.77 -7.84 2.60
N TYR A 141 1.56 -7.74 2.04
CA TYR A 141 0.51 -6.87 2.61
C TYR A 141 -0.53 -7.62 3.45
N THR A 142 -0.62 -8.96 3.35
CA THR A 142 -1.58 -9.77 4.11
C THR A 142 -0.99 -11.06 4.67
N LEU A 143 0.32 -11.25 4.66
CA LEU A 143 0.96 -12.53 5.02
C LEU A 143 0.36 -13.75 4.27
N ALA A 144 -0.26 -13.52 3.12
CA ALA A 144 -1.06 -14.49 2.36
C ALA A 144 -2.26 -15.10 3.14
N LEU A 145 -2.68 -14.46 4.26
CA LEU A 145 -3.79 -14.87 5.14
C LEU A 145 -5.05 -14.01 4.97
N GLY A 146 -5.13 -13.20 3.91
CA GLY A 146 -6.27 -12.31 3.66
C GLY A 146 -6.49 -11.27 4.77
N SER A 147 -7.75 -11.06 5.16
CA SER A 147 -8.11 -10.07 6.19
C SER A 147 -7.43 -10.32 7.54
N LEU A 148 -7.27 -11.58 7.95
CA LEU A 148 -6.55 -11.91 9.18
C LEU A 148 -5.11 -11.41 9.15
N GLY A 149 -4.41 -11.59 8.04
CA GLY A 149 -3.04 -11.11 7.86
C GLY A 149 -2.95 -9.57 7.88
N MET A 150 -3.93 -8.88 7.28
CA MET A 150 -4.02 -7.41 7.37
C MET A 150 -4.15 -6.94 8.82
N TRP A 151 -5.01 -7.56 9.62
CA TRP A 151 -5.16 -7.24 11.04
C TRP A 151 -3.88 -7.49 11.82
N ILE A 152 -3.21 -8.64 11.59
CA ILE A 152 -1.93 -8.98 12.25
C ILE A 152 -0.88 -7.90 11.94
N LEU A 153 -0.70 -7.55 10.65
CA LEU A 153 0.26 -6.53 10.25
C LEU A 153 -0.11 -5.14 10.77
N GLY A 154 -1.40 -4.79 10.75
CA GLY A 154 -1.89 -3.52 11.25
C GLY A 154 -1.67 -3.34 12.75
N ILE A 155 -1.99 -4.35 13.56
CA ILE A 155 -1.72 -4.35 15.01
C ILE A 155 -0.21 -4.30 15.27
N CYS A 156 0.59 -5.07 14.51
CA CYS A 156 2.04 -5.02 14.60
C CYS A 156 2.58 -3.61 14.28
N ALA A 157 2.04 -2.95 13.26
CA ALA A 157 2.41 -1.58 12.89
C ALA A 157 2.07 -0.57 13.99
N LEU A 158 0.92 -0.71 14.66
CA LEU A 158 0.56 0.12 15.82
C LEU A 158 1.54 -0.08 16.99
N ILE A 159 1.84 -1.33 17.32
CA ILE A 159 2.82 -1.67 18.36
C ILE A 159 4.19 -1.06 18.01
N TRP A 160 4.63 -1.22 16.77
CA TRP A 160 5.90 -0.67 16.28
C TRP A 160 5.91 0.86 16.33
N THR A 161 4.81 1.52 15.94
CA THR A 161 4.67 2.98 16.03
C THR A 161 4.86 3.48 17.46
N VAL A 162 4.22 2.85 18.43
CA VAL A 162 4.39 3.18 19.86
C VAL A 162 5.82 2.87 20.32
N ASP A 163 6.37 1.74 19.88
CA ASP A 163 7.70 1.29 20.26
C ASP A 163 8.83 2.20 19.72
N CYS A 164 8.62 2.88 18.59
CA CYS A 164 9.52 3.94 18.12
C CYS A 164 9.72 5.04 19.19
N PHE A 165 8.65 5.46 19.86
CA PHE A 165 8.72 6.46 20.93
C PHE A 165 9.33 5.90 22.21
N VAL A 166 9.00 4.65 22.55
CA VAL A 166 9.60 3.96 23.72
C VAL A 166 11.09 3.80 23.52
N GLY A 167 11.54 3.30 22.35
CA GLY A 167 12.95 3.17 21.99
C GLY A 167 13.68 4.51 22.07
N PHE A 168 13.12 5.57 21.50
CA PHE A 168 13.66 6.92 21.59
C PHE A 168 13.82 7.37 23.06
N TYR A 169 12.75 7.22 23.87
CA TYR A 169 12.78 7.54 25.30
C TYR A 169 13.89 6.80 26.05
N LEU A 170 14.12 5.53 25.73
CA LEU A 170 15.14 4.71 26.37
C LEU A 170 16.57 5.17 26.05
N THR A 171 16.79 5.97 25.02
CA THR A 171 18.12 6.55 24.73
C THR A 171 18.41 7.81 25.53
N LEU A 172 17.37 8.47 26.10
CA LEU A 172 17.53 9.72 26.82
C LEU A 172 18.35 9.55 28.11
N PRO A 173 19.19 10.52 28.51
CA PRO A 173 19.98 10.42 29.72
C PRO A 173 19.12 10.45 30.98
N LEU A 174 19.42 9.59 31.93
CA LEU A 174 18.76 9.56 33.24
C LEU A 174 18.96 10.89 34.00
N ARG A 175 17.91 11.34 34.72
CA ARG A 175 18.06 12.45 35.68
C ARG A 175 19.05 12.04 36.78
N ARG A 176 20.10 12.83 37.01
CA ARG A 176 20.96 12.66 38.17
C ARG A 176 20.17 12.95 39.44
N ARG A 177 20.07 11.97 40.31
CA ARG A 177 19.62 12.21 41.69
C ARG A 177 20.75 12.99 42.35
N LYS A 178 20.50 14.25 42.79
CA LYS A 178 21.48 14.99 43.62
C LYS A 178 21.67 14.20 44.93
N LEU A 179 22.80 13.57 45.12
CA LEU A 179 23.18 13.10 46.45
C LEU A 179 23.53 14.31 47.32
N PRO A 180 23.00 14.40 48.54
CA PRO A 180 23.22 15.55 49.43
C PRO A 180 24.66 15.71 49.93
N THR A 181 25.54 14.75 49.70
CA THR A 181 26.89 14.69 50.29
C THR A 181 27.94 14.36 49.20
N SER A 182 28.47 15.38 48.56
CA SER A 182 29.83 15.31 47.99
C SER A 182 30.50 16.69 48.11
N THR A 183 31.43 16.75 49.04
CA THR A 183 32.43 17.82 49.24
C THR A 183 33.54 17.78 48.17
N SER A 184 33.26 17.43 46.93
CA SER A 184 34.25 17.54 45.86
C SER A 184 33.95 18.78 45.00
N SER A 185 34.87 19.70 45.10
CA SER A 185 35.04 20.91 44.30
C SER A 185 35.21 20.55 42.83
N THR A 186 34.30 21.05 42.03
CA THR A 186 34.08 21.08 40.58
C THR A 186 32.97 20.13 40.11
N PRO A 187 31.77 20.61 39.96
CA PRO A 187 30.75 19.83 39.26
C PRO A 187 31.07 19.82 37.75
N ASP A 188 31.47 18.66 37.25
CA ASP A 188 31.51 18.40 35.82
C ASP A 188 30.05 18.46 35.30
N ILE A 189 29.57 19.68 35.07
CA ILE A 189 28.18 19.98 34.63
C ILE A 189 28.15 19.75 33.12
N LYS A 190 28.23 18.46 32.72
CA LYS A 190 27.88 18.11 31.35
C LYS A 190 26.43 18.47 31.12
N ASN A 191 26.20 19.35 30.16
CA ASN A 191 24.86 19.73 29.70
C ASN A 191 24.11 18.47 29.27
N TRP A 192 22.78 18.49 29.32
CA TRP A 192 21.92 17.39 28.97
C TRP A 192 22.30 16.78 27.59
N CYS A 193 22.54 17.61 26.57
CA CYS A 193 22.98 17.19 25.24
C CYS A 193 24.30 16.44 25.25
N GLN A 194 25.29 16.89 26.01
CA GLN A 194 26.59 16.22 26.13
C GLN A 194 26.47 14.83 26.78
N ARG A 195 25.47 14.63 27.64
CA ARG A 195 25.17 13.33 28.26
C ARG A 195 24.42 12.39 27.31
N TRP A 196 23.70 12.92 26.34
CA TRP A 196 22.98 12.16 25.32
C TRP A 196 23.85 11.80 24.11
N LEU A 197 24.84 12.63 23.78
CA LEU A 197 25.73 12.44 22.64
C LEU A 197 26.37 11.03 22.55
N PRO A 198 26.75 10.33 23.64
CA PRO A 198 27.24 8.96 23.57
C PRO A 198 26.20 7.94 23.04
N ALA A 199 24.90 8.26 23.10
CA ALA A 199 23.85 7.39 22.56
C ALA A 199 23.89 7.31 21.02
N TRP A 200 24.45 8.31 20.35
CA TRP A 200 24.57 8.43 18.90
C TRP A 200 25.88 7.85 18.33
N LYS A 201 26.76 7.30 19.19
CA LYS A 201 28.09 6.84 18.81
C LYS A 201 28.26 5.34 18.99
N PHE A 202 29.13 4.76 18.16
CA PHE A 202 29.53 3.35 18.21
C PHE A 202 30.91 3.23 18.87
N ARG A 203 31.08 2.25 19.76
CA ARG A 203 32.37 1.92 20.39
C ARG A 203 33.03 0.74 19.65
N TRP A 204 33.62 1.01 18.50
CA TRP A 204 34.18 -0.01 17.61
C TRP A 204 35.20 -0.93 18.26
N ARG A 205 35.93 -0.46 19.27
CA ARG A 205 36.98 -1.22 19.99
C ARG A 205 36.47 -1.78 21.32
N SER A 206 35.20 -2.07 21.43
CA SER A 206 34.60 -2.66 22.65
C SER A 206 34.31 -4.15 22.46
N SER A 207 33.84 -4.84 23.52
CA SER A 207 33.37 -6.21 23.40
C SER A 207 32.19 -6.32 22.46
N THR A 208 31.99 -7.47 21.80
CA THR A 208 30.89 -7.76 20.86
C THR A 208 29.53 -7.40 21.43
N TYR A 209 29.30 -7.70 22.71
CA TYR A 209 28.04 -7.34 23.40
C TYR A 209 27.81 -5.82 23.43
N LYS A 210 28.84 -5.05 23.79
CA LYS A 210 28.75 -3.58 23.83
C LYS A 210 28.60 -2.97 22.44
N LEU A 211 29.29 -3.54 21.46
CA LEU A 211 29.17 -3.10 20.06
C LEU A 211 27.77 -3.36 19.51
N ASN A 212 27.20 -4.55 19.72
CA ASN A 212 25.82 -4.86 19.30
C ASN A 212 24.78 -3.96 19.97
N PHE A 213 24.97 -3.66 21.25
CA PHE A 213 24.12 -2.71 21.96
C PHE A 213 24.20 -1.30 21.34
N ASP A 214 25.42 -0.81 21.06
CA ASP A 214 25.61 0.49 20.44
C ASP A 214 25.09 0.54 19.00
N LEU A 215 25.28 -0.54 18.21
CA LEU A 215 24.74 -0.67 16.87
C LEU A 215 23.21 -0.55 16.91
N HIS A 216 22.55 -1.33 17.75
CA HIS A 216 21.09 -1.25 17.86
C HIS A 216 20.62 0.15 18.29
N ARG A 217 21.21 0.71 19.33
CA ARG A 217 20.83 2.01 19.91
C ARG A 217 21.09 3.17 18.94
N ALA A 218 22.30 3.26 18.41
CA ALA A 218 22.71 4.39 17.60
C ALA A 218 22.11 4.32 16.19
N SER A 219 22.06 3.14 15.54
CA SER A 219 21.37 3.00 14.25
C SER A 219 19.88 3.30 14.38
N GLY A 220 19.25 2.81 15.46
CA GLY A 220 17.84 3.13 15.74
C GLY A 220 17.58 4.64 15.91
N LEU A 221 18.52 5.38 16.56
CA LEU A 221 18.41 6.85 16.65
C LEU A 221 18.59 7.54 15.30
N TRP A 222 19.60 7.14 14.52
CA TRP A 222 19.86 7.74 13.20
C TRP A 222 18.73 7.50 12.20
N SER A 223 18.12 6.33 12.23
CA SER A 223 17.02 5.96 11.35
C SER A 223 15.63 6.20 11.96
N TRP A 224 15.54 6.75 13.18
CA TRP A 224 14.29 6.84 13.94
C TRP A 224 13.13 7.44 13.17
N LEU A 225 13.36 8.57 12.49
CA LEU A 225 12.31 9.26 11.72
C LEU A 225 11.81 8.38 10.56
N ILE A 226 12.71 7.72 9.85
CA ILE A 226 12.37 6.83 8.74
C ILE A 226 11.60 5.61 9.24
N LEU A 227 12.04 5.01 10.34
CA LEU A 227 11.36 3.87 10.97
C LEU A 227 9.95 4.25 11.45
N PHE A 228 9.79 5.44 12.03
CA PHE A 228 8.48 5.96 12.43
C PHE A 228 7.57 6.19 11.22
N ILE A 229 8.09 6.78 10.12
CA ILE A 229 7.32 6.97 8.88
C ILE A 229 6.86 5.62 8.32
N PHE A 230 7.72 4.61 8.29
CA PHE A 230 7.35 3.27 7.83
C PHE A 230 6.32 2.61 8.75
N ALA A 231 6.48 2.71 10.07
CA ALA A 231 5.52 2.18 11.02
C ALA A 231 4.13 2.83 10.83
N TRP A 232 4.08 4.16 10.77
CA TRP A 232 2.82 4.89 10.61
C TRP A 232 2.18 4.69 9.23
N SER A 233 2.97 4.65 8.15
CA SER A 233 2.44 4.32 6.82
C SER A 233 1.91 2.89 6.72
N SER A 234 2.49 1.95 7.48
CA SER A 234 1.95 0.58 7.58
C SER A 234 0.61 0.55 8.33
N VAL A 235 0.41 1.42 9.33
CA VAL A 235 -0.92 1.63 9.94
C VAL A 235 -1.91 2.15 8.91
N TYR A 236 -1.52 3.13 8.08
CA TYR A 236 -2.35 3.61 6.97
C TYR A 236 -2.75 2.47 6.03
N MET A 237 -1.78 1.65 5.59
CA MET A 237 -2.03 0.61 4.60
C MET A 237 -2.93 -0.52 5.10
N ASN A 238 -2.89 -0.84 6.40
CA ASN A 238 -3.59 -2.00 6.96
C ASN A 238 -4.82 -1.63 7.80
N LEU A 239 -4.87 -0.42 8.36
CA LEU A 239 -5.93 0.03 9.29
C LEU A 239 -6.43 1.43 8.91
N TRP A 240 -6.53 1.74 7.61
CA TRP A 240 -6.86 3.09 7.13
C TRP A 240 -8.27 3.54 7.55
N ASP A 241 -9.26 2.64 7.46
CA ASP A 241 -10.67 2.88 7.77
C ASP A 241 -11.00 2.84 9.27
N THR A 242 -10.04 2.42 10.08
CA THR A 242 -10.17 2.29 11.54
C THR A 242 -9.21 3.25 12.26
N ALA A 243 -8.05 2.75 12.67
CA ALA A 243 -7.11 3.49 13.51
C ALA A 243 -6.52 4.73 12.82
N TYR A 244 -6.17 4.62 11.52
CA TYR A 244 -5.56 5.75 10.81
C TYR A 244 -6.54 6.91 10.59
N THR A 245 -7.73 6.62 10.06
CA THR A 245 -8.77 7.64 9.82
C THR A 245 -9.19 8.30 11.13
N TRP A 246 -9.37 7.53 12.20
CA TRP A 246 -9.67 8.07 13.52
C TRP A 246 -8.57 9.02 14.01
N ALA A 247 -7.31 8.60 14.00
CA ALA A 247 -6.20 9.42 14.46
C ALA A 247 -6.02 10.68 13.59
N THR A 248 -6.18 10.56 12.27
CA THR A 248 -5.99 11.67 11.34
C THR A 248 -7.10 12.70 11.48
N ARG A 249 -8.36 12.28 11.67
CA ARG A 249 -9.51 13.18 11.88
C ARG A 249 -9.44 13.96 13.20
N THR A 250 -8.70 13.48 14.21
CA THR A 250 -8.50 14.25 15.45
C THR A 250 -7.59 15.46 15.25
N VAL A 251 -6.77 15.48 14.20
CA VAL A 251 -5.76 16.52 13.94
C VAL A 251 -6.08 17.33 12.69
N PHE A 252 -6.69 16.72 11.69
CA PHE A 252 -6.97 17.31 10.38
C PHE A 252 -8.42 17.10 9.96
N ASP A 253 -8.99 18.01 9.17
CA ASP A 253 -10.26 17.77 8.45
C ASP A 253 -9.98 16.80 7.28
N TYR A 254 -9.86 15.51 7.63
CA TYR A 254 -9.51 14.45 6.69
C TYR A 254 -10.76 13.84 6.09
N LYS A 255 -10.97 14.07 4.80
CA LYS A 255 -12.07 13.54 4.00
C LYS A 255 -11.52 12.76 2.83
N THR A 256 -12.11 11.62 2.54
CA THR A 256 -11.81 10.85 1.34
C THR A 256 -13.11 10.42 0.68
N PRO A 257 -13.12 10.21 -0.65
CA PRO A 257 -14.33 9.71 -1.32
C PRO A 257 -14.85 8.42 -0.68
N TRP A 258 -13.97 7.55 -0.27
CA TRP A 258 -14.32 6.27 0.38
C TRP A 258 -15.00 6.42 1.75
N THR A 259 -14.83 7.55 2.41
CA THR A 259 -15.49 7.85 3.69
C THR A 259 -16.74 8.72 3.53
N GLU A 260 -16.88 9.37 2.40
CA GLU A 260 -18.02 10.28 2.11
C GLU A 260 -19.12 9.57 1.31
N LEU A 261 -18.75 8.62 0.44
CA LEU A 261 -19.71 7.85 -0.36
C LEU A 261 -20.26 6.68 0.47
N PRO A 262 -21.56 6.65 0.77
CA PRO A 262 -22.17 5.56 1.51
C PRO A 262 -22.12 4.27 0.68
N LYS A 263 -22.04 3.15 1.38
CA LYS A 263 -22.26 1.85 0.75
C LYS A 263 -23.74 1.63 0.52
N LEU A 264 -24.07 0.98 -0.58
CA LEU A 264 -25.43 0.49 -0.85
C LEU A 264 -25.75 -0.68 0.10
N ASP A 265 -27.03 -0.89 0.36
CA ASP A 265 -27.50 -2.02 1.15
C ASP A 265 -27.17 -3.36 0.47
N GLU A 266 -27.22 -3.39 -0.86
CA GLU A 266 -26.78 -4.50 -1.71
C GLU A 266 -25.85 -3.98 -2.81
N PRO A 267 -24.78 -4.72 -3.16
CA PRO A 267 -23.90 -4.32 -4.25
C PRO A 267 -24.65 -4.20 -5.58
N LEU A 268 -24.36 -3.17 -6.36
CA LEU A 268 -24.95 -2.94 -7.66
C LEU A 268 -24.56 -4.05 -8.65
N HIS A 269 -25.50 -4.89 -9.05
CA HIS A 269 -25.25 -5.97 -9.99
C HIS A 269 -25.28 -5.51 -11.44
N ASP A 270 -26.31 -4.76 -11.82
CA ASP A 270 -26.55 -4.31 -13.20
C ASP A 270 -26.58 -2.76 -13.24
N PRO A 271 -25.43 -2.12 -13.51
CA PRO A 271 -25.40 -0.66 -13.67
C PRO A 271 -26.18 -0.25 -14.92
N LYS A 272 -26.89 0.87 -14.85
CA LYS A 272 -27.60 1.44 -16.03
C LYS A 272 -26.64 2.06 -17.05
N ILE A 273 -25.49 2.51 -16.57
CA ILE A 273 -24.40 3.08 -17.36
C ILE A 273 -23.44 1.96 -17.72
N ASP A 274 -23.28 1.67 -19.00
CA ASP A 274 -22.30 0.71 -19.50
C ASP A 274 -20.87 1.27 -19.51
N TRP A 275 -19.88 0.43 -19.83
CA TRP A 275 -18.47 0.83 -19.83
C TRP A 275 -18.18 1.97 -20.81
N ARG A 276 -18.82 1.98 -22.00
CA ARG A 276 -18.64 3.02 -23.01
C ARG A 276 -19.23 4.36 -22.56
N GLN A 277 -20.40 4.33 -22.02
CA GLN A 277 -21.04 5.53 -21.45
C GLN A 277 -20.25 6.05 -20.24
N ALA A 278 -19.77 5.13 -19.36
CA ALA A 278 -18.96 5.49 -18.20
C ALA A 278 -17.65 6.19 -18.60
N GLN A 279 -16.99 5.71 -19.66
CA GLN A 279 -15.81 6.38 -20.18
C GLN A 279 -16.10 7.79 -20.65
N VAL A 280 -17.12 7.97 -21.50
CA VAL A 280 -17.50 9.28 -22.03
C VAL A 280 -17.87 10.27 -20.91
N ILE A 281 -18.62 9.81 -19.91
CA ILE A 281 -18.96 10.62 -18.72
C ILE A 281 -17.71 10.99 -17.93
N GLY A 282 -16.85 10.00 -17.66
CA GLY A 282 -15.61 10.19 -16.94
C GLY A 282 -14.66 11.17 -17.62
N GLU A 283 -14.48 11.05 -18.94
CA GLU A 283 -13.70 11.97 -19.75
C GLU A 283 -14.25 13.39 -19.66
N ARG A 284 -15.56 13.57 -19.86
CA ARG A 284 -16.20 14.87 -19.76
C ARG A 284 -15.98 15.53 -18.39
N PHE A 285 -16.26 14.80 -17.31
CA PHE A 285 -16.07 15.33 -15.95
C PHE A 285 -14.61 15.65 -15.67
N MET A 286 -13.69 14.80 -16.12
CA MET A 286 -12.26 15.04 -15.93
C MET A 286 -11.79 16.28 -16.69
N ASP A 287 -12.27 16.49 -17.94
CA ASP A 287 -11.97 17.68 -18.74
C ASP A 287 -12.53 18.96 -18.10
N GLU A 288 -13.74 18.91 -17.53
CA GLU A 288 -14.33 20.01 -16.78
C GLU A 288 -13.46 20.37 -15.56
N GLN A 289 -13.06 19.36 -14.77
CA GLN A 289 -12.19 19.58 -13.61
C GLN A 289 -10.80 20.07 -14.01
N ALA A 290 -10.25 19.58 -15.12
CA ALA A 290 -8.98 20.04 -15.65
C ALA A 290 -8.98 21.53 -16.00
N LYS A 291 -10.09 22.02 -16.60
CA LYS A 291 -10.29 23.46 -16.90
C LYS A 291 -10.47 24.29 -15.63
N ILE A 292 -11.33 23.85 -14.69
CA ILE A 292 -11.60 24.55 -13.42
C ILE A 292 -10.32 24.69 -12.58
N HIS A 293 -9.55 23.62 -12.49
CA HIS A 293 -8.40 23.54 -11.61
C HIS A 293 -7.05 23.73 -12.31
N ASN A 294 -7.06 24.06 -13.61
CA ASN A 294 -5.88 24.34 -14.44
C ASN A 294 -4.80 23.26 -14.35
N PHE A 295 -5.16 22.01 -14.67
CA PHE A 295 -4.19 20.92 -14.82
C PHE A 295 -4.32 20.26 -16.20
N LYS A 296 -3.26 19.54 -16.61
CA LYS A 296 -3.23 18.79 -17.87
C LYS A 296 -3.45 17.32 -17.60
N ILE A 297 -4.36 16.71 -18.36
CA ILE A 297 -4.53 15.25 -18.40
C ILE A 297 -3.38 14.70 -19.26
N LEU A 298 -2.64 13.73 -18.73
CA LEU A 298 -1.50 13.13 -19.43
C LEU A 298 -1.87 11.79 -20.06
N ARG A 299 -2.61 10.96 -19.35
CA ARG A 299 -3.13 9.67 -19.84
C ARG A 299 -4.22 9.13 -18.93
N VAL A 300 -5.05 8.24 -19.47
CA VAL A 300 -5.97 7.43 -18.68
C VAL A 300 -5.19 6.31 -17.97
N VAL A 301 -5.56 6.04 -16.73
CA VAL A 301 -4.91 5.03 -15.88
C VAL A 301 -5.85 3.90 -15.53
N ALA A 302 -7.10 4.21 -15.26
CA ALA A 302 -8.09 3.19 -14.93
C ALA A 302 -9.52 3.69 -15.13
N LEU A 303 -10.39 2.72 -15.40
CA LEU A 303 -11.84 2.86 -15.25
C LEU A 303 -12.31 1.70 -14.34
N ARG A 304 -12.98 2.04 -13.24
CA ARG A 304 -13.41 1.07 -12.22
C ARG A 304 -14.86 1.26 -11.87
N LEU A 305 -15.55 0.19 -11.57
CA LEU A 305 -16.89 0.18 -10.99
C LEU A 305 -16.81 -0.33 -9.54
N ASP A 306 -17.10 0.55 -8.59
CA ASP A 306 -17.31 0.18 -7.18
C ASP A 306 -18.77 -0.21 -7.02
N ARG A 307 -19.03 -1.50 -7.04
CA ARG A 307 -20.38 -2.06 -6.94
C ARG A 307 -20.97 -1.89 -5.55
N GLU A 308 -20.14 -1.90 -4.49
CA GLU A 308 -20.61 -1.67 -3.13
C GLU A 308 -21.17 -0.28 -2.93
N ARG A 309 -20.70 0.70 -3.71
CA ARG A 309 -21.14 2.10 -3.67
C ARG A 309 -21.97 2.53 -4.88
N GLY A 310 -22.04 1.70 -5.90
CA GLY A 310 -22.77 2.01 -7.13
C GLY A 310 -22.17 3.18 -7.91
N VAL A 311 -20.84 3.34 -7.89
CA VAL A 311 -20.17 4.46 -8.56
C VAL A 311 -19.08 3.99 -9.50
N TYR A 312 -18.93 4.68 -10.62
CA TYR A 312 -17.73 4.60 -11.44
C TYR A 312 -16.63 5.53 -10.91
N ASN A 313 -15.40 5.10 -11.06
CA ASN A 313 -14.20 5.86 -10.75
C ASN A 313 -13.32 5.90 -12.00
N TYR A 314 -13.26 7.05 -12.66
CA TYR A 314 -12.37 7.32 -13.77
C TYR A 314 -11.09 7.97 -13.27
N VAL A 315 -9.94 7.36 -13.58
CA VAL A 315 -8.64 7.74 -13.05
C VAL A 315 -7.73 8.14 -14.18
N VAL A 316 -7.12 9.30 -14.04
CA VAL A 316 -6.11 9.78 -14.98
C VAL A 316 -4.81 10.10 -14.25
N ARG A 317 -3.71 10.07 -14.99
CA ARG A 317 -2.51 10.76 -14.61
C ARG A 317 -2.57 12.20 -15.09
N SER A 318 -2.33 13.12 -14.19
CA SER A 318 -2.36 14.55 -14.47
C SER A 318 -1.02 15.22 -14.20
N SER A 319 -0.88 16.48 -14.61
CA SER A 319 0.31 17.29 -14.30
C SER A 319 0.46 17.62 -12.81
N ARG A 320 -0.52 17.27 -11.96
CA ARG A 320 -0.49 17.43 -10.49
C ARG A 320 0.11 16.23 -9.77
N ASP A 321 0.17 15.08 -10.46
CA ASP A 321 0.63 13.83 -9.85
C ASP A 321 2.15 13.83 -9.73
N ILE A 322 2.64 13.55 -8.54
CA ILE A 322 4.08 13.51 -8.22
C ILE A 322 4.74 12.26 -8.83
N GLN A 323 3.99 11.15 -8.93
CA GLN A 323 4.53 9.88 -9.42
C GLN A 323 4.31 9.73 -10.93
N ASP A 324 5.31 9.23 -11.63
CA ASP A 324 5.23 8.99 -13.07
C ASP A 324 4.45 7.74 -13.46
N LYS A 325 4.39 6.74 -12.59
CA LYS A 325 3.82 5.43 -12.91
C LYS A 325 2.33 5.28 -12.58
N ARG A 326 1.80 6.03 -11.60
CA ARG A 326 0.40 5.92 -11.16
C ARG A 326 -0.28 7.28 -11.25
N GLY A 327 -1.53 7.30 -11.73
CA GLY A 327 -2.39 8.47 -11.62
C GLY A 327 -3.08 8.51 -10.26
N ALA A 328 -3.25 9.71 -9.71
CA ALA A 328 -3.94 9.97 -8.46
C ALA A 328 -5.06 11.01 -8.62
N THR A 329 -5.39 11.39 -9.86
CA THR A 329 -6.49 12.31 -10.16
C THR A 329 -7.71 11.51 -10.54
N HIS A 330 -8.77 11.63 -9.73
CA HIS A 330 -9.97 10.81 -9.82
C HIS A 330 -11.21 11.65 -10.01
N VAL A 331 -12.18 11.14 -10.78
CA VAL A 331 -13.58 11.59 -10.73
C VAL A 331 -14.47 10.40 -10.44
N PHE A 332 -15.48 10.64 -9.60
CA PHE A 332 -16.47 9.65 -9.22
C PHE A 332 -17.84 10.10 -9.70
N PHE A 333 -18.63 9.20 -10.22
CA PHE A 333 -20.00 9.46 -10.67
C PHE A 333 -20.88 8.23 -10.50
N ASP A 334 -22.18 8.47 -10.37
CA ASP A 334 -23.18 7.42 -10.19
C ASP A 334 -23.18 6.45 -11.38
N ALA A 335 -23.37 5.18 -11.10
CA ALA A 335 -23.46 4.12 -12.11
C ALA A 335 -24.89 3.84 -12.60
N ASN A 336 -25.89 4.57 -12.08
CA ASN A 336 -27.30 4.42 -12.43
C ASN A 336 -27.88 5.62 -13.19
#